data_08f710c6749ed31fe5a6679cc6c9aaff
#
_entry.id   08f710c6749ed31fe5a6679cc6c9aaff
#
_cell.length_a   1.000
_cell.length_b   1.000
_cell.length_c   1.000
_cell.angle_alpha   90.00
_cell.angle_beta   90.00
_cell.angle_gamma   90.00
#
_symmetry.space_group_name_H-M   'P 1'
#
loop_
_entity.id
_entity.type
_entity.pdbx_description
1 polymer ?
#
loop_
_entity_poly.entity_id
_entity_poly.type
_entity_poly.pdbx_seq_one_letter_code
_entity_poly.pdbx_strand_id
1 'polypeptide(L)'
;NWHSQKKTKYPNSNIFIHNLTKQIKEKFCLVVDGGGTALYAGFQSSIVKPEDRIICSSSISSMGTGLAETIGAFKSKNFKKIICVIGDGSLLMNIQDLQTIFQDKINVSIILINNNGYLAIRHTQKEFLNKRYFGTHPKGNLTMPSFEKLSKAFKIKYIKVNKPNEMQK
;
A
#
# COMPACT_ATOMS: atom_id res chain seq x y z
N ASN A 1 16.39 13.91 3.95
CA ASN A 1 16.55 12.73 4.82
C ASN A 1 15.16 12.36 5.39
N TRP A 2 14.54 11.29 4.86
CA TRP A 2 13.19 10.86 5.28
C TRP A 2 13.15 10.34 6.73
N HIS A 3 14.30 10.07 7.35
CA HIS A 3 14.43 9.75 8.78
C HIS A 3 14.19 10.94 9.70
N SER A 4 14.39 12.18 9.23
CA SER A 4 14.10 13.37 10.02
C SER A 4 12.62 13.68 9.93
N GLN A 5 11.83 13.24 10.90
CA GLN A 5 10.43 13.64 11.01
C GLN A 5 10.34 15.14 11.35
N LYS A 6 10.02 15.98 10.36
CA LYS A 6 9.27 17.18 10.69
C LYS A 6 7.95 16.72 11.33
N LYS A 7 7.49 17.41 12.39
CA LYS A 7 6.17 17.14 13.02
C LYS A 7 5.10 17.18 11.94
N THR A 8 4.71 16.04 11.41
CA THR A 8 3.69 15.91 10.37
C THR A 8 2.36 15.54 11.02
N LYS A 9 1.27 16.08 10.47
CA LYS A 9 -0.09 15.76 10.94
C LYS A 9 -0.43 14.28 10.71
N TYR A 10 0.12 13.65 9.67
CA TYR A 10 -0.18 12.30 9.24
C TYR A 10 1.06 11.40 9.34
N PRO A 11 0.87 10.08 9.42
CA PRO A 11 1.97 9.12 9.36
C PRO A 11 2.80 9.29 8.10
N ASN A 12 4.12 9.16 8.24
CA ASN A 12 5.03 9.10 7.09
C ASN A 12 5.13 7.65 6.62
N SER A 13 4.75 7.39 5.36
CA SER A 13 4.73 6.05 4.78
C SER A 13 6.10 5.37 4.78
N ASN A 14 7.18 6.13 4.51
CA ASN A 14 8.54 5.59 4.52
C ASN A 14 8.96 5.13 5.93
N ILE A 15 8.69 5.94 6.94
CA ILE A 15 9.01 5.59 8.33
C ILE A 15 8.16 4.40 8.77
N PHE A 16 6.89 4.35 8.38
CA PHE A 16 6.01 3.24 8.70
C PHE A 16 6.55 1.92 8.10
N ILE A 17 6.84 1.90 6.80
CA ILE A 17 7.35 0.70 6.11
C ILE A 17 8.72 0.28 6.65
N HIS A 18 9.62 1.23 6.92
CA HIS A 18 10.91 0.96 7.53
C HIS A 18 10.77 0.25 8.89
N ASN A 19 9.98 0.84 9.79
CA ASN A 19 9.79 0.29 11.13
C ASN A 19 9.08 -1.07 11.09
N LEU A 20 8.07 -1.22 10.23
CA LEU A 20 7.35 -2.47 10.05
C LEU A 20 8.31 -3.59 9.60
N THR A 21 9.05 -3.38 8.51
CA THR A 21 9.92 -4.41 7.94
C THR A 21 11.12 -4.71 8.84
N LYS A 22 11.67 -3.72 9.55
CA LYS A 22 12.75 -3.89 10.54
C LYS A 22 12.36 -4.80 11.70
N GLN A 23 11.09 -4.78 12.12
CA GLN A 23 10.60 -5.56 13.27
C GLN A 23 10.33 -7.03 12.92
N ILE A 24 10.17 -7.37 11.64
CA ILE A 24 9.85 -8.73 11.22
C ILE A 24 11.12 -9.57 11.27
N LYS A 25 11.11 -10.58 12.16
CA LYS A 25 12.23 -11.52 12.32
C LYS A 25 12.12 -12.72 11.39
N GLU A 26 10.92 -13.12 11.03
CA GLU A 26 10.64 -14.24 10.15
C GLU A 26 10.93 -13.89 8.69
N LYS A 27 11.18 -14.93 7.87
CA LYS A 27 11.19 -14.79 6.39
C LYS A 27 9.84 -14.29 5.89
N PHE A 28 9.84 -13.24 5.08
CA PHE A 28 8.61 -12.66 4.53
C PHE A 28 8.70 -12.36 3.03
N CYS A 29 7.53 -12.18 2.43
CA CYS A 29 7.40 -11.64 1.09
C CYS A 29 6.77 -10.25 1.17
N LEU A 30 7.43 -9.25 0.61
CA LEU A 30 6.91 -7.89 0.45
C LEU A 30 6.39 -7.73 -0.98
N VAL A 31 5.10 -7.61 -1.13
CA VAL A 31 4.45 -7.28 -2.39
C VAL A 31 4.24 -5.77 -2.44
N VAL A 32 4.75 -5.12 -3.46
CA VAL A 32 4.69 -3.67 -3.63
C VAL A 32 3.93 -3.35 -4.91
N ASP A 33 2.74 -2.78 -4.77
CA ASP A 33 1.93 -2.35 -5.91
C ASP A 33 2.59 -1.20 -6.68
N GLY A 34 2.38 -1.15 -7.99
CA GLY A 34 2.99 -0.15 -8.87
C GLY A 34 2.52 1.28 -8.66
N GLY A 35 1.58 1.51 -7.75
CA GLY A 35 1.01 2.84 -7.47
C GLY A 35 1.93 3.76 -6.67
N GLY A 36 2.38 4.85 -7.25
CA GLY A 36 3.07 6.02 -6.70
C GLY A 36 3.66 5.91 -5.28
N THR A 37 2.91 6.33 -4.27
CA THR A 37 3.41 6.35 -2.87
C THR A 37 3.71 4.95 -2.33
N ALA A 38 2.95 3.92 -2.71
CA ALA A 38 3.20 2.54 -2.31
C ALA A 38 4.53 2.05 -2.88
N LEU A 39 4.76 2.31 -4.17
CA LEU A 39 5.99 1.96 -4.87
C LEU A 39 7.21 2.61 -4.20
N TYR A 40 7.17 3.94 -4.01
CA TYR A 40 8.29 4.67 -3.42
C TYR A 40 8.56 4.23 -1.97
N ALA A 41 7.54 4.14 -1.13
CA ALA A 41 7.71 3.73 0.26
C ALA A 41 8.21 2.27 0.35
N GLY A 42 7.68 1.38 -0.46
CA GLY A 42 8.08 -0.02 -0.51
C GLY A 42 9.55 -0.21 -0.87
N PHE A 43 10.01 0.43 -1.96
CA PHE A 43 11.40 0.26 -2.39
C PHE A 43 12.42 1.07 -1.59
N GLN A 44 12.10 2.31 -1.23
CA GLN A 44 13.10 3.19 -0.60
C GLN A 44 13.30 2.90 0.89
N SER A 45 12.34 2.28 1.56
CA SER A 45 12.34 2.24 3.03
C SER A 45 12.32 0.84 3.62
N SER A 46 12.00 -0.20 2.86
CA SER A 46 11.95 -1.55 3.40
C SER A 46 13.34 -2.07 3.77
N ILE A 47 13.40 -2.78 4.89
CA ILE A 47 14.54 -3.59 5.27
C ILE A 47 14.29 -5.01 4.82
N VAL A 48 15.14 -5.52 3.96
CA VAL A 48 15.02 -6.85 3.31
C VAL A 48 16.26 -7.65 3.61
N LYS A 49 16.09 -8.86 4.12
CA LYS A 49 17.15 -9.82 4.41
C LYS A 49 17.38 -10.74 3.19
N PRO A 50 18.50 -11.45 3.11
CA PRO A 50 18.81 -12.33 1.98
C PRO A 50 17.74 -13.39 1.67
N GLU A 51 17.05 -13.88 2.70
CA GLU A 51 15.98 -14.88 2.59
C GLU A 51 14.60 -14.31 2.23
N ASP A 52 14.41 -13.00 2.36
CA ASP A 52 13.16 -12.32 2.04
C ASP A 52 12.99 -12.15 0.52
N ARG A 53 11.79 -11.82 0.10
CA ARG A 53 11.46 -11.56 -1.31
C ARG A 53 10.68 -10.26 -1.45
N ILE A 54 11.06 -9.45 -2.45
CA ILE A 54 10.21 -8.36 -2.95
C ILE A 54 9.61 -8.80 -4.29
N ILE A 55 8.32 -8.60 -4.43
CA ILE A 55 7.56 -8.78 -5.67
C ILE A 55 6.98 -7.43 -6.06
N CYS A 56 7.22 -7.00 -7.28
CA CYS A 56 6.66 -5.75 -7.81
C CYS A 56 6.75 -5.74 -9.34
N SER A 57 5.71 -5.25 -9.97
CA SER A 57 5.69 -4.95 -11.41
C SER A 57 6.41 -3.64 -11.73
N SER A 58 7.72 -3.54 -11.37
CA SER A 58 8.46 -2.27 -11.38
C SER A 58 8.69 -1.68 -12.78
N SER A 59 8.83 -2.50 -13.82
CA SER A 59 9.11 -2.04 -15.18
C SER A 59 7.97 -1.24 -15.81
N ILE A 60 6.74 -1.70 -15.60
CA ILE A 60 5.53 -1.05 -16.12
C ILE A 60 4.86 -0.21 -15.05
N SER A 61 5.14 -0.51 -13.77
CA SER A 61 4.54 0.14 -12.59
C SER A 61 3.01 0.11 -12.62
N SER A 62 2.43 -1.04 -13.01
CA SER A 62 0.99 -1.22 -13.10
C SER A 62 0.34 -1.07 -11.74
N MET A 63 -0.69 -0.24 -11.68
CA MET A 63 -1.55 -0.12 -10.51
C MET A 63 -2.54 -1.30 -10.46
N GLY A 64 -2.90 -1.73 -9.26
CA GLY A 64 -3.91 -2.76 -9.03
C GLY A 64 -3.38 -4.20 -9.04
N THR A 65 -2.10 -4.43 -9.29
CA THR A 65 -1.52 -5.79 -9.33
C THR A 65 -1.26 -6.38 -7.95
N GLY A 66 -1.15 -5.53 -6.92
CA GLY A 66 -0.67 -5.92 -5.59
C GLY A 66 -1.48 -7.04 -4.92
N LEU A 67 -2.81 -7.07 -5.05
CA LEU A 67 -3.62 -8.15 -4.48
C LEU A 67 -3.42 -9.48 -5.22
N ALA A 68 -3.40 -9.44 -6.56
CA ALA A 68 -3.16 -10.64 -7.38
C ALA A 68 -1.75 -11.21 -7.16
N GLU A 69 -0.72 -10.35 -7.09
CA GLU A 69 0.65 -10.75 -6.75
C GLU A 69 0.75 -11.35 -5.34
N THR A 70 -0.04 -10.84 -4.39
CA THR A 70 -0.16 -11.40 -3.02
C THR A 70 -0.74 -12.82 -3.05
N ILE A 71 -1.78 -13.05 -3.83
CA ILE A 71 -2.38 -14.37 -4.02
C ILE A 71 -1.34 -15.33 -4.64
N GLY A 72 -0.61 -14.88 -5.66
CA GLY A 72 0.47 -15.66 -6.28
C GLY A 72 1.58 -16.00 -5.29
N ALA A 73 2.03 -15.04 -4.49
CA ALA A 73 3.03 -15.27 -3.44
C ALA A 73 2.56 -16.32 -2.41
N PHE A 74 1.30 -16.28 -2.01
CA PHE A 74 0.73 -17.27 -1.11
C PHE A 74 0.67 -18.66 -1.74
N LYS A 75 0.20 -18.76 -2.98
CA LYS A 75 0.10 -20.04 -3.70
C LYS A 75 1.46 -20.70 -3.95
N SER A 76 2.56 -19.92 -3.97
CA SER A 76 3.92 -20.47 -4.08
C SER A 76 4.36 -21.29 -2.86
N LYS A 77 3.66 -21.15 -1.72
CA LYS A 77 3.94 -21.83 -0.43
C LYS A 77 5.33 -21.57 0.17
N ASN A 78 6.07 -20.59 -0.37
CA ASN A 78 7.43 -20.27 0.06
C ASN A 78 7.50 -19.32 1.27
N PHE A 79 6.38 -18.65 1.60
CA PHE A 79 6.35 -17.61 2.62
C PHE A 79 5.18 -17.82 3.58
N LYS A 80 5.48 -17.79 4.88
CA LYS A 80 4.47 -17.82 5.95
C LYS A 80 3.89 -16.43 6.23
N LYS A 81 4.63 -15.38 5.93
CA LYS A 81 4.25 -13.98 6.13
C LYS A 81 4.32 -13.23 4.80
N ILE A 82 3.21 -12.59 4.45
CA ILE A 82 3.13 -11.74 3.25
C ILE A 82 2.66 -10.36 3.68
N ILE A 83 3.28 -9.34 3.13
CA ILE A 83 2.92 -7.94 3.33
C ILE A 83 2.64 -7.35 1.97
N CYS A 84 1.47 -6.78 1.77
CA CYS A 84 1.10 -6.08 0.55
C CYS A 84 1.03 -4.58 0.83
N VAL A 85 1.87 -3.79 0.17
CA VAL A 85 1.81 -2.31 0.23
C VAL A 85 1.12 -1.82 -1.02
N ILE A 86 -0.03 -1.16 -0.87
CA ILE A 86 -0.90 -0.77 -1.97
C ILE A 86 -1.52 0.61 -1.73
N GLY A 87 -1.70 1.39 -2.79
CA GLY A 87 -2.41 2.67 -2.74
C GLY A 87 -3.93 2.52 -2.77
N ASP A 88 -4.62 3.56 -2.33
CA ASP A 88 -6.10 3.59 -2.29
C ASP A 88 -6.73 3.44 -3.68
N GLY A 89 -6.22 4.15 -4.68
CA GLY A 89 -6.69 4.02 -6.06
C GLY A 89 -6.36 2.66 -6.68
N SER A 90 -5.18 2.11 -6.37
CA SER A 90 -4.76 0.79 -6.86
C SER A 90 -5.60 -0.34 -6.28
N LEU A 91 -5.92 -0.30 -4.98
CA LEU A 91 -6.77 -1.31 -4.35
C LEU A 91 -8.13 -1.42 -5.03
N LEU A 92 -8.70 -0.29 -5.47
CA LEU A 92 -10.02 -0.28 -6.10
C LEU A 92 -10.03 -0.90 -7.50
N MET A 93 -8.89 -1.02 -8.17
CA MET A 93 -8.82 -1.60 -9.52
C MET A 93 -9.07 -3.12 -9.53
N ASN A 94 -8.70 -3.82 -8.45
CA ASN A 94 -8.89 -5.26 -8.31
C ASN A 94 -9.45 -5.63 -6.92
N ILE A 95 -10.37 -4.82 -6.42
CA ILE A 95 -10.95 -4.97 -5.08
C ILE A 95 -11.60 -6.34 -4.85
N GLN A 96 -12.11 -6.99 -5.89
CA GLN A 96 -12.71 -8.32 -5.84
C GLN A 96 -11.74 -9.40 -5.35
N ASP A 97 -10.44 -9.20 -5.49
CA ASP A 97 -9.40 -10.12 -5.01
C ASP A 97 -9.37 -10.24 -3.47
N LEU A 98 -9.95 -9.28 -2.76
CA LEU A 98 -10.17 -9.38 -1.32
C LEU A 98 -11.06 -10.57 -0.97
N GLN A 99 -12.02 -10.94 -1.84
CA GLN A 99 -12.84 -12.13 -1.65
C GLN A 99 -11.99 -13.42 -1.71
N THR A 100 -11.06 -13.51 -2.65
CA THR A 100 -10.13 -14.64 -2.74
C THR A 100 -9.23 -14.72 -1.51
N ILE A 101 -8.71 -13.57 -1.06
CA ILE A 101 -7.88 -13.48 0.15
C ILE A 101 -8.67 -13.99 1.36
N PHE A 102 -9.91 -13.60 1.52
CA PHE A 102 -10.78 -14.08 2.59
C PHE A 102 -11.09 -15.58 2.48
N GLN A 103 -11.52 -16.04 1.31
CA GLN A 103 -11.92 -17.41 1.06
C GLN A 103 -10.78 -18.40 1.26
N ASP A 104 -9.60 -18.09 0.74
CA ASP A 104 -8.41 -18.93 0.84
C ASP A 104 -7.67 -18.75 2.18
N LYS A 105 -8.20 -17.91 3.09
CA LYS A 105 -7.60 -17.60 4.40
C LYS A 105 -6.13 -17.18 4.28
N ILE A 106 -5.83 -16.34 3.30
CA ILE A 106 -4.47 -15.90 3.03
C ILE A 106 -3.95 -15.05 4.20
N ASN A 107 -2.86 -15.49 4.83
CA ASN A 107 -2.20 -14.74 5.91
C ASN A 107 -1.39 -13.57 5.34
N VAL A 108 -2.06 -12.45 5.08
CA VAL A 108 -1.44 -11.23 4.57
C VAL A 108 -1.75 -10.03 5.46
N SER A 109 -0.77 -9.13 5.59
CA SER A 109 -0.98 -7.78 6.12
C SER A 109 -1.04 -6.80 4.95
N ILE A 110 -2.22 -6.25 4.66
CA ILE A 110 -2.41 -5.26 3.59
C ILE A 110 -2.20 -3.87 4.20
N ILE A 111 -1.16 -3.19 3.75
CA ILE A 111 -0.83 -1.80 4.14
C ILE A 111 -1.39 -0.87 3.08
N LEU A 112 -2.58 -0.35 3.35
CA LEU A 112 -3.25 0.58 2.47
C LEU A 112 -2.79 2.01 2.73
N ILE A 113 -2.09 2.59 1.77
CA ILE A 113 -1.70 4.00 1.80
C ILE A 113 -2.83 4.84 1.20
N ASN A 114 -3.64 5.43 2.10
CA ASN A 114 -4.76 6.27 1.70
C ASN A 114 -4.35 7.75 1.67
N ASN A 115 -4.18 8.29 0.48
CA ASN A 115 -3.91 9.71 0.22
C ASN A 115 -5.04 10.43 -0.53
N ASN A 116 -6.23 9.82 -0.56
CA ASN A 116 -7.45 10.30 -1.21
C ASN A 116 -7.28 10.49 -2.73
N GLY A 117 -6.74 9.47 -3.40
CA GLY A 117 -6.68 9.39 -4.85
C GLY A 117 -5.28 9.26 -5.43
N TYR A 118 -5.05 9.81 -6.60
CA TYR A 118 -3.87 9.56 -7.41
C TYR A 118 -2.80 10.65 -7.21
N LEU A 119 -2.02 10.54 -6.13
CA LEU A 119 -1.06 11.57 -5.72
C LEU A 119 0.02 11.85 -6.79
N ALA A 120 0.55 10.84 -7.45
CA ALA A 120 1.57 11.02 -8.49
C ALA A 120 1.01 11.84 -9.67
N ILE A 121 -0.21 11.52 -10.10
CA ILE A 121 -0.89 12.27 -11.17
C ILE A 121 -1.20 13.70 -10.72
N ARG A 122 -1.59 13.92 -9.46
CA ARG A 122 -1.77 15.28 -8.91
C ARG A 122 -0.48 16.11 -8.99
N HIS A 123 0.67 15.50 -8.74
CA HIS A 123 1.95 16.19 -8.91
C HIS A 123 2.18 16.61 -10.36
N THR A 124 1.95 15.71 -11.31
CA THR A 124 2.02 16.05 -12.74
C THR A 124 1.06 17.17 -13.12
N GLN A 125 -0.19 17.10 -12.68
CA GLN A 125 -1.19 18.14 -12.93
C GLN A 125 -0.79 19.48 -12.29
N LYS A 126 -0.15 19.45 -11.13
CA LYS A 126 0.32 20.65 -10.46
C LYS A 126 1.47 21.33 -11.22
N GLU A 127 2.48 20.54 -11.60
CA GLU A 127 3.73 21.08 -12.16
C GLU A 127 3.60 21.39 -13.66
N PHE A 128 2.86 20.60 -14.43
CA PHE A 128 2.84 20.68 -15.89
C PHE A 128 1.48 21.11 -16.49
N LEU A 129 0.38 21.01 -15.73
CA LEU A 129 -0.96 21.29 -16.23
C LEU A 129 -1.66 22.43 -15.47
N ASN A 130 -0.92 23.45 -15.03
CA ASN A 130 -1.45 24.65 -14.36
C ASN A 130 -2.44 24.34 -13.22
N LYS A 131 -2.18 23.28 -12.44
CA LYS A 131 -3.03 22.82 -11.32
C LYS A 131 -4.46 22.45 -11.77
N ARG A 132 -4.66 22.06 -13.00
CA ARG A 132 -5.95 21.54 -13.49
C ARG A 132 -6.18 20.13 -12.97
N TYR A 133 -6.65 20.04 -11.73
CA TYR A 133 -6.94 18.76 -11.06
C TYR A 133 -8.24 18.16 -11.62
N PHE A 134 -8.13 17.02 -12.27
CA PHE A 134 -9.27 16.29 -12.80
C PHE A 134 -9.09 14.80 -12.53
N GLY A 135 -10.10 14.14 -11.91
CA GLY A 135 -10.10 12.71 -11.62
C GLY A 135 -9.01 12.23 -10.66
N THR A 136 -8.41 13.10 -9.83
CA THR A 136 -7.25 12.73 -9.01
C THR A 136 -7.43 12.94 -7.51
N HIS A 137 -8.43 13.71 -7.10
CA HIS A 137 -8.82 13.92 -5.71
C HIS A 137 -10.20 14.60 -5.62
N PRO A 138 -10.78 14.81 -4.41
CA PRO A 138 -12.14 15.34 -4.28
C PRO A 138 -12.41 16.66 -4.99
N LYS A 139 -11.45 17.60 -5.03
CA LYS A 139 -11.62 18.86 -5.79
C LYS A 139 -11.60 18.66 -7.31
N GLY A 140 -11.20 17.49 -7.79
CA GLY A 140 -11.18 17.11 -9.20
C GLY A 140 -12.18 15.99 -9.51
N ASN A 141 -13.30 15.94 -8.77
CA ASN A 141 -14.41 14.98 -8.95
C ASN A 141 -14.05 13.50 -8.72
N LEU A 142 -13.08 13.22 -7.84
CA LEU A 142 -12.77 11.87 -7.41
C LEU A 142 -13.00 11.74 -5.90
N THR A 143 -13.79 10.78 -5.47
CA THR A 143 -13.95 10.42 -4.06
C THR A 143 -13.54 8.98 -3.82
N MET A 144 -12.91 8.72 -2.66
CA MET A 144 -12.60 7.36 -2.22
C MET A 144 -13.70 6.83 -1.30
N PRO A 145 -14.04 5.54 -1.41
CA PRO A 145 -15.01 4.92 -0.51
C PRO A 145 -14.46 4.79 0.91
N SER A 146 -15.34 4.43 1.84
CA SER A 146 -14.90 4.04 3.19
C SER A 146 -14.23 2.66 3.15
N PHE A 147 -12.91 2.61 3.28
CA PHE A 147 -12.16 1.35 3.33
C PHE A 147 -12.50 0.50 4.57
N GLU A 148 -12.94 1.12 5.66
CA GLU A 148 -13.48 0.41 6.81
C GLU A 148 -14.76 -0.36 6.46
N LYS A 149 -15.70 0.27 5.73
CA LYS A 149 -16.92 -0.42 5.29
C LYS A 149 -16.62 -1.52 4.28
N LEU A 150 -15.69 -1.28 3.36
CA LEU A 150 -15.24 -2.28 2.40
C LEU A 150 -14.58 -3.49 3.09
N SER A 151 -13.66 -3.25 4.04
CA SER A 151 -13.05 -4.35 4.78
C SER A 151 -14.07 -5.21 5.52
N LYS A 152 -15.09 -4.59 6.12
CA LYS A 152 -16.21 -5.30 6.76
C LYS A 152 -17.00 -6.12 5.75
N ALA A 153 -17.28 -5.59 4.56
CA ALA A 153 -18.00 -6.32 3.51
C ALA A 153 -17.25 -7.59 3.06
N PHE A 154 -15.92 -7.53 2.97
CA PHE A 154 -15.06 -8.69 2.66
C PHE A 154 -14.64 -9.49 3.91
N LYS A 155 -15.18 -9.19 5.10
CA LYS A 155 -14.85 -9.85 6.37
C LYS A 155 -13.35 -9.82 6.72
N ILE A 156 -12.65 -8.76 6.32
CA ILE A 156 -11.24 -8.53 6.61
C ILE A 156 -11.11 -7.57 7.79
N LYS A 157 -10.24 -7.90 8.75
CA LYS A 157 -9.97 -7.04 9.90
C LYS A 157 -9.36 -5.72 9.45
N TYR A 158 -9.84 -4.61 9.97
CA TYR A 158 -9.37 -3.27 9.66
C TYR A 158 -8.78 -2.55 10.86
N ILE A 159 -7.63 -1.93 10.67
CA ILE A 159 -6.98 -1.06 11.67
C ILE A 159 -6.67 0.27 10.98
N LYS A 160 -7.11 1.36 11.58
CA LYS A 160 -6.85 2.70 11.07
C LYS A 160 -5.69 3.36 11.83
N VAL A 161 -4.72 3.87 11.08
CA VAL A 161 -3.57 4.62 11.61
C VAL A 161 -3.63 6.04 11.06
N ASN A 162 -3.98 7.00 11.90
CA ASN A 162 -4.17 8.40 11.51
C ASN A 162 -3.06 9.33 12.00
N LYS A 163 -2.37 8.95 13.07
CA LYS A 163 -1.37 9.79 13.74
C LYS A 163 -0.02 9.09 13.78
N PRO A 164 1.09 9.84 13.74
CA PRO A 164 2.43 9.26 13.80
C PRO A 164 2.69 8.36 15.01
N ASN A 165 2.12 8.67 16.17
CA ASN A 165 2.25 7.87 17.40
C ASN A 165 1.47 6.55 17.39
N GLU A 166 0.56 6.36 16.43
CA GLU A 166 -0.20 5.11 16.27
C GLU A 166 0.55 4.08 15.41
N MET A 167 1.68 4.48 14.81
CA MET A 167 2.48 3.58 13.95
C MET A 167 3.18 2.46 14.72
N GLN A 168 3.19 2.49 16.05
CA GLN A 168 3.82 1.50 16.93
C GLN A 168 2.81 0.45 17.47
N LYS A 169 1.54 0.61 17.16
CA LYS A 169 0.46 -0.33 17.52
C LYS A 169 0.35 -1.47 16.50
#